data_15971928da487154df535a5342cd354f
#
_entry.id   15971928da487154df535a5342cd354f
#
_cell.length_a   1.000
_cell.length_b   1.000
_cell.length_c   1.000
_cell.angle_alpha   90.00
_cell.angle_beta   90.00
_cell.angle_gamma   90.00
#
_symmetry.space_group_name_H-M   'P 1'
#
loop_
_entity.id
_entity.type
_entity.pdbx_description
1 polymer ?
#
loop_
_entity_poly.entity_id
_entity_poly.type
_entity_poly.pdbx_seq_one_letter_code
_entity_poly.pdbx_strand_id
1 'polypeptide(L)'
;MGRRVVSKGFWIDLFWRSPDAPRQPLPEANATRRQAWTVGLLCTLMFILIYGLTAAPSVGAGHDSAELTACCVTQGVPHSPGYPLFAAMGWVAAQLPIGVEPAYRVNLLSAVELGAAMGFLGAALCLAVGFWPALISTLLAGTCTAIWRQGVVGEVFALHLFILCTLLWLAMLWECAEDARRREILLVTCFLLGCALAHQHIIAVAAPSFLVFGLWRKGRGRPWGFSSLCLPIFLGAGLLPYALQMYLAQQKPDLNWENPSNFARMVGHFLRKSYGTGVLNAAALKFDSRAGEAQVTTYFISLLRTYYPFPAVVLLLLALDSVGQRPRQPRFWLFALLAGFYGPWFGSLGNQPTDEFHADLMERFYSSSMVGAAGLLAFGVDWLLRHPQWVKPAWVPALLLLPLYTGFVNWERSSQRNQYHPVDLLNGLMAEAPPRCLFFINGDMPSGVASYLRLVHGKRTDA
;
A
#
# COMPACT_ATOMS: atom_id res chain seq x y z
N MET A 1 37.16 -11.93 35.67
CA MET A 1 37.23 -11.85 34.17
C MET A 1 36.68 -13.15 33.58
N GLY A 2 35.41 -13.17 33.26
CA GLY A 2 34.75 -14.37 32.66
C GLY A 2 34.23 -13.99 31.28
N ARG A 3 34.92 -14.48 30.23
CA ARG A 3 34.45 -14.39 28.84
C ARG A 3 33.24 -15.29 28.66
N ARG A 4 32.06 -14.72 28.42
CA ARG A 4 30.91 -15.49 27.92
C ARG A 4 31.18 -15.85 26.46
N VAL A 5 31.43 -17.13 26.23
CA VAL A 5 31.47 -17.72 24.88
C VAL A 5 30.03 -17.67 24.33
N VAL A 6 29.82 -16.93 23.25
CA VAL A 6 28.57 -16.96 22.49
C VAL A 6 28.50 -18.33 21.82
N SER A 7 27.59 -19.19 22.30
CA SER A 7 27.44 -20.56 21.81
C SER A 7 26.87 -20.56 20.38
N LYS A 8 27.38 -21.46 19.54
CA LYS A 8 26.98 -21.72 18.15
C LYS A 8 25.50 -22.15 17.96
N GLY A 9 24.71 -22.19 19.05
CA GLY A 9 23.31 -22.60 19.05
C GLY A 9 22.31 -21.51 18.83
N PHE A 10 22.72 -20.22 18.76
CA PHE A 10 21.82 -19.08 18.70
C PHE A 10 20.78 -19.15 17.56
N TRP A 11 21.16 -19.54 16.35
CA TRP A 11 20.28 -19.62 15.18
C TRP A 11 19.31 -20.81 15.21
N ILE A 12 19.72 -21.92 15.81
CA ILE A 12 18.88 -23.13 15.94
C ILE A 12 17.81 -22.93 17.03
N ASP A 13 18.18 -22.30 18.14
CA ASP A 13 17.22 -21.96 19.21
C ASP A 13 16.19 -20.89 18.81
N LEU A 14 16.47 -20.09 17.76
CA LEU A 14 15.56 -19.09 17.23
C LEU A 14 14.32 -19.73 16.56
N PHE A 15 14.48 -20.89 15.94
CA PHE A 15 13.44 -21.53 15.12
C PHE A 15 12.83 -22.80 15.73
N TRP A 16 13.51 -23.49 16.69
CA TRP A 16 13.13 -24.83 17.11
C TRP A 16 13.15 -25.03 18.64
N ARG A 17 12.31 -24.36 19.40
CA ARG A 17 12.09 -24.75 20.81
C ARG A 17 10.75 -25.43 21.04
N SER A 18 10.81 -26.48 21.91
CA SER A 18 9.72 -27.34 22.37
C SER A 18 8.46 -26.57 22.81
N PRO A 19 7.25 -27.13 22.59
CA PRO A 19 5.96 -26.58 23.00
C PRO A 19 5.78 -26.39 24.51
N ASP A 20 6.61 -26.98 25.32
CA ASP A 20 6.41 -27.13 26.78
C ASP A 20 7.15 -26.11 27.66
N ALA A 21 7.80 -25.11 27.11
CA ALA A 21 8.39 -24.03 27.90
C ALA A 21 7.27 -23.22 28.59
N PRO A 22 7.36 -22.94 29.92
CA PRO A 22 6.35 -22.17 30.64
C PRO A 22 6.13 -20.82 29.95
N ARG A 23 4.90 -20.60 29.55
CA ARG A 23 4.48 -19.38 28.85
C ARG A 23 4.59 -18.24 29.85
N GLN A 24 5.60 -17.38 29.70
CA GLN A 24 5.49 -16.06 30.30
C GLN A 24 4.20 -15.41 29.74
N PRO A 25 3.31 -14.89 30.61
CA PRO A 25 2.15 -14.17 30.13
C PRO A 25 2.68 -13.11 29.17
N LEU A 26 2.08 -13.05 27.98
CA LEU A 26 2.28 -11.91 27.08
C LEU A 26 2.07 -10.67 27.96
N PRO A 27 3.00 -9.69 27.97
CA PRO A 27 2.67 -8.43 28.61
C PRO A 27 1.35 -8.07 27.99
N GLU A 28 0.33 -7.97 28.83
CA GLU A 28 -1.01 -7.61 28.43
C GLU A 28 -0.86 -6.45 27.48
N ALA A 29 -1.18 -6.68 26.21
CA ALA A 29 -1.44 -5.59 25.27
C ALA A 29 -2.75 -4.99 25.78
N ASN A 30 -2.66 -4.26 26.90
CA ASN A 30 -3.75 -3.54 27.54
C ASN A 30 -4.13 -2.28 26.74
N ALA A 31 -3.75 -2.21 25.47
CA ALA A 31 -4.44 -1.36 24.52
C ALA A 31 -5.83 -1.97 24.33
N THR A 32 -6.78 -1.45 25.06
CA THR A 32 -8.17 -1.85 24.90
C THR A 32 -8.57 -1.68 23.45
N ARG A 33 -9.49 -2.52 22.94
CA ARG A 33 -10.07 -2.32 21.59
C ARG A 33 -10.51 -0.87 21.38
N ARG A 34 -10.95 -0.19 22.44
CA ARG A 34 -11.32 1.23 22.45
C ARG A 34 -10.13 2.13 22.06
N GLN A 35 -8.95 1.90 22.62
CA GLN A 35 -7.74 2.67 22.28
C GLN A 35 -7.33 2.45 20.82
N ALA A 36 -7.41 1.21 20.32
CA ALA A 36 -7.12 0.91 18.93
C ALA A 36 -8.09 1.66 17.97
N TRP A 37 -9.40 1.67 18.28
CA TRP A 37 -10.38 2.45 17.53
C TRP A 37 -10.12 3.95 17.63
N THR A 38 -9.70 4.46 18.81
CA THR A 38 -9.36 5.87 18.98
C THR A 38 -8.18 6.27 18.07
N VAL A 39 -7.08 5.52 18.10
CA VAL A 39 -5.93 5.77 17.20
C VAL A 39 -6.37 5.67 15.74
N GLY A 40 -7.12 4.62 15.41
CA GLY A 40 -7.62 4.39 14.05
C GLY A 40 -8.45 5.57 13.54
N LEU A 41 -9.45 6.01 14.29
CA LEU A 41 -10.32 7.11 13.91
C LEU A 41 -9.56 8.44 13.79
N LEU A 42 -8.70 8.75 14.76
CA LEU A 42 -7.87 9.97 14.74
C LEU A 42 -6.99 10.01 13.50
N CYS A 43 -6.26 8.91 13.19
CA CYS A 43 -5.42 8.85 12.01
C CYS A 43 -6.25 8.92 10.71
N THR A 44 -7.40 8.21 10.65
CA THR A 44 -8.29 8.27 9.48
C THR A 44 -8.71 9.71 9.18
N LEU A 45 -9.30 10.38 10.15
CA LEU A 45 -9.85 11.74 9.94
C LEU A 45 -8.75 12.74 9.60
N MET A 46 -7.62 12.67 10.30
CA MET A 46 -6.50 13.56 10.07
C MET A 46 -5.92 13.37 8.66
N PHE A 47 -5.69 12.13 8.24
CA PHE A 47 -5.07 11.88 6.93
C PHE A 47 -6.05 12.06 5.77
N ILE A 48 -7.35 11.78 5.92
CA ILE A 48 -8.35 12.17 4.91
C ILE A 48 -8.30 13.69 4.71
N LEU A 49 -8.22 14.47 5.79
CA LEU A 49 -8.13 15.93 5.69
C LEU A 49 -6.82 16.37 5.00
N ILE A 50 -5.67 15.86 5.42
CA ILE A 50 -4.35 16.24 4.85
C ILE A 50 -4.29 15.87 3.37
N TYR A 51 -4.65 14.64 3.02
CA TYR A 51 -4.58 14.16 1.63
C TYR A 51 -5.62 14.87 0.75
N GLY A 52 -6.84 15.07 1.26
CA GLY A 52 -7.88 15.81 0.54
C GLY A 52 -7.51 17.27 0.26
N LEU A 53 -6.88 17.96 1.24
CA LEU A 53 -6.39 19.34 1.06
C LEU A 53 -5.21 19.45 0.10
N THR A 54 -4.50 18.37 -0.13
CA THR A 54 -3.31 18.32 -0.98
C THR A 54 -3.54 17.54 -2.28
N ALA A 55 -4.77 17.06 -2.52
CA ALA A 55 -5.15 16.33 -3.73
C ALA A 55 -5.05 17.20 -4.99
N ALA A 56 -4.71 16.57 -6.11
CA ALA A 56 -4.67 17.23 -7.41
C ALA A 56 -6.07 17.72 -7.83
N PRO A 57 -6.18 18.95 -8.32
CA PRO A 57 -7.49 19.54 -8.70
C PRO A 57 -8.09 18.95 -9.97
N SER A 58 -7.27 18.31 -10.81
CA SER A 58 -7.64 17.62 -12.03
C SER A 58 -6.79 16.35 -12.14
N VAL A 59 -6.53 15.86 -13.34
CA VAL A 59 -5.63 14.74 -13.57
C VAL A 59 -4.24 15.07 -13.02
N GLY A 60 -3.78 14.29 -12.06
CA GLY A 60 -2.50 14.50 -11.40
C GLY A 60 -1.31 14.09 -12.26
N ALA A 61 -0.10 14.43 -11.79
CA ALA A 61 1.16 14.07 -12.43
C ALA A 61 1.61 12.62 -12.13
N GLY A 62 0.67 11.72 -11.83
CA GLY A 62 0.93 10.28 -11.67
C GLY A 62 1.08 9.60 -13.03
N HIS A 63 1.92 8.55 -13.11
CA HIS A 63 2.21 7.86 -14.37
C HIS A 63 0.95 7.32 -15.07
N ASP A 64 0.10 6.60 -14.34
CA ASP A 64 -1.10 5.95 -14.87
C ASP A 64 -2.40 6.70 -14.51
N SER A 65 -2.31 7.75 -13.66
CA SER A 65 -3.45 8.46 -13.07
C SER A 65 -4.43 8.98 -14.13
N ALA A 66 -3.92 9.49 -15.25
CA ALA A 66 -4.73 10.06 -16.32
C ALA A 66 -5.58 9.00 -17.03
N GLU A 67 -4.96 7.89 -17.42
CA GLU A 67 -5.64 6.75 -18.04
C GLU A 67 -6.66 6.14 -17.07
N LEU A 68 -6.23 5.84 -15.85
CA LEU A 68 -7.07 5.25 -14.82
C LEU A 68 -8.30 6.12 -14.54
N THR A 69 -8.10 7.44 -14.41
CA THR A 69 -9.19 8.40 -14.19
C THR A 69 -10.14 8.45 -15.39
N ALA A 70 -9.60 8.49 -16.63
CA ALA A 70 -10.43 8.45 -17.82
C ALA A 70 -11.28 7.17 -17.87
N CYS A 71 -10.68 6.01 -17.58
CA CYS A 71 -11.41 4.74 -17.49
C CYS A 71 -12.48 4.76 -16.39
N CYS A 72 -12.19 5.34 -15.21
CA CYS A 72 -13.19 5.48 -14.15
C CYS A 72 -14.40 6.30 -14.62
N VAL A 73 -14.16 7.46 -15.25
CA VAL A 73 -15.24 8.37 -15.66
C VAL A 73 -16.08 7.80 -16.82
N THR A 74 -15.42 7.13 -17.78
CA THR A 74 -16.06 6.63 -19.02
C THR A 74 -16.48 5.18 -18.96
N GLN A 75 -16.33 4.51 -17.83
CA GLN A 75 -16.54 3.05 -17.68
C GLN A 75 -15.65 2.23 -18.63
N GLY A 76 -14.45 2.74 -18.89
CA GLY A 76 -13.45 2.07 -19.71
C GLY A 76 -12.78 0.90 -19.00
N VAL A 77 -11.98 0.15 -19.76
CA VAL A 77 -11.15 -0.94 -19.27
C VAL A 77 -9.70 -0.45 -19.23
N PRO A 78 -9.09 -0.30 -18.07
CA PRO A 78 -7.68 0.08 -17.94
C PRO A 78 -6.74 -1.00 -18.45
N HIS A 79 -5.46 -0.65 -18.64
CA HIS A 79 -4.40 -1.60 -18.99
C HIS A 79 -4.30 -2.76 -17.96
N SER A 80 -3.71 -3.89 -18.40
CA SER A 80 -3.59 -5.10 -17.55
C SER A 80 -2.89 -4.85 -16.20
N PRO A 81 -3.45 -5.34 -15.08
CA PRO A 81 -4.49 -6.36 -14.97
C PRO A 81 -5.93 -5.82 -14.95
N GLY A 82 -6.17 -4.57 -15.32
CA GLY A 82 -7.48 -3.97 -15.48
C GLY A 82 -8.06 -3.30 -14.23
N TYR A 83 -7.53 -3.55 -13.05
CA TYR A 83 -7.92 -2.92 -11.76
C TYR A 83 -9.43 -2.76 -11.58
N PRO A 84 -10.28 -3.80 -11.81
CA PRO A 84 -11.73 -3.63 -11.93
C PRO A 84 -12.38 -3.11 -10.66
N LEU A 85 -11.83 -3.42 -9.48
CA LEU A 85 -12.35 -2.90 -8.22
C LEU A 85 -12.13 -1.38 -8.13
N PHE A 86 -10.93 -0.89 -8.45
CA PHE A 86 -10.62 0.53 -8.47
C PHE A 86 -11.46 1.28 -9.52
N ALA A 87 -11.56 0.75 -10.73
CA ALA A 87 -12.35 1.36 -11.80
C ALA A 87 -13.82 1.51 -11.42
N ALA A 88 -14.42 0.48 -10.78
CA ALA A 88 -15.80 0.54 -10.30
C ALA A 88 -15.98 1.57 -9.16
N MET A 89 -15.09 1.62 -8.19
CA MET A 89 -15.13 2.61 -7.10
C MET A 89 -14.90 4.02 -7.62
N GLY A 90 -13.95 4.20 -8.54
CA GLY A 90 -13.65 5.47 -9.18
C GLY A 90 -14.81 5.99 -10.03
N TRP A 91 -15.54 5.09 -10.72
CA TRP A 91 -16.77 5.47 -11.41
C TRP A 91 -17.84 6.02 -10.45
N VAL A 92 -18.07 5.34 -9.32
CA VAL A 92 -18.99 5.83 -8.28
C VAL A 92 -18.54 7.21 -7.76
N ALA A 93 -17.26 7.36 -7.45
CA ALA A 93 -16.70 8.61 -6.96
C ALA A 93 -16.89 9.75 -7.99
N ALA A 94 -16.66 9.48 -9.26
CA ALA A 94 -16.84 10.44 -10.34
C ALA A 94 -18.28 10.98 -10.48
N GLN A 95 -19.30 10.24 -9.99
CA GLN A 95 -20.70 10.68 -10.00
C GLN A 95 -21.08 11.56 -8.80
N LEU A 96 -20.22 11.69 -7.79
CA LEU A 96 -20.54 12.48 -6.60
C LEU A 96 -20.66 13.98 -6.95
N PRO A 97 -21.62 14.73 -6.36
CA PRO A 97 -21.79 16.15 -6.63
C PRO A 97 -20.78 17.01 -5.83
N ILE A 98 -19.48 16.69 -5.95
CA ILE A 98 -18.40 17.38 -5.25
C ILE A 98 -17.46 18.01 -6.26
N GLY A 99 -17.31 19.33 -6.21
CA GLY A 99 -16.47 20.05 -7.18
C GLY A 99 -16.98 19.91 -8.61
N VAL A 100 -16.28 20.54 -9.55
CA VAL A 100 -16.66 20.53 -10.99
C VAL A 100 -15.97 19.39 -11.73
N GLU A 101 -14.72 19.11 -11.37
CA GLU A 101 -13.81 18.23 -12.11
C GLU A 101 -13.97 16.76 -11.70
N PRO A 102 -14.35 15.83 -12.61
CA PRO A 102 -14.48 14.41 -12.27
C PRO A 102 -13.18 13.78 -11.75
N ALA A 103 -12.03 14.17 -12.30
CA ALA A 103 -10.74 13.69 -11.86
C ALA A 103 -10.46 14.04 -10.40
N TYR A 104 -10.85 15.24 -9.94
CA TYR A 104 -10.72 15.64 -8.54
C TYR A 104 -11.47 14.69 -7.60
N ARG A 105 -12.65 14.20 -8.01
CA ARG A 105 -13.46 13.27 -7.23
C ARG A 105 -12.77 11.90 -7.10
N VAL A 106 -12.11 11.44 -8.16
CA VAL A 106 -11.31 10.21 -8.13
C VAL A 106 -10.07 10.38 -7.25
N ASN A 107 -9.43 11.56 -7.28
CA ASN A 107 -8.32 11.89 -6.39
C ASN A 107 -8.77 11.92 -4.91
N LEU A 108 -9.97 12.46 -4.63
CA LEU A 108 -10.54 12.42 -3.27
C LEU A 108 -10.86 11.00 -2.80
N LEU A 109 -11.26 10.09 -3.71
CA LEU A 109 -11.41 8.68 -3.36
C LEU A 109 -10.07 8.12 -2.86
N SER A 110 -8.96 8.36 -3.58
CA SER A 110 -7.63 7.94 -3.13
C SER A 110 -7.24 8.56 -1.78
N ALA A 111 -7.62 9.81 -1.52
CA ALA A 111 -7.41 10.45 -0.22
C ALA A 111 -8.17 9.75 0.92
N VAL A 112 -9.41 9.33 0.67
CA VAL A 112 -10.24 8.59 1.64
C VAL A 112 -9.68 7.19 1.86
N GLU A 113 -9.34 6.48 0.79
CA GLU A 113 -8.76 5.13 0.86
C GLU A 113 -7.46 5.13 1.66
N LEU A 114 -6.55 6.05 1.36
CA LEU A 114 -5.27 6.12 2.06
C LEU A 114 -5.41 6.63 3.51
N GLY A 115 -6.28 7.59 3.76
CA GLY A 115 -6.59 8.03 5.12
C GLY A 115 -7.16 6.89 5.97
N ALA A 116 -8.07 6.08 5.41
CA ALA A 116 -8.58 4.87 6.07
C ALA A 116 -7.48 3.81 6.24
N ALA A 117 -6.56 3.65 5.27
CA ALA A 117 -5.39 2.79 5.40
C ALA A 117 -4.54 3.16 6.63
N MET A 118 -4.26 4.44 6.82
CA MET A 118 -3.54 4.93 8.01
C MET A 118 -4.31 4.66 9.30
N GLY A 119 -5.63 4.76 9.27
CA GLY A 119 -6.47 4.38 10.40
C GLY A 119 -6.37 2.90 10.76
N PHE A 120 -6.48 2.01 9.79
CA PHE A 120 -6.33 0.57 10.04
C PHE A 120 -4.92 0.19 10.45
N LEU A 121 -3.89 0.84 9.89
CA LEU A 121 -2.50 0.67 10.34
C LEU A 121 -2.35 1.08 11.81
N GLY A 122 -2.84 2.27 12.18
CA GLY A 122 -2.79 2.76 13.56
C GLY A 122 -3.51 1.83 14.53
N ALA A 123 -4.70 1.33 14.16
CA ALA A 123 -5.45 0.37 14.97
C ALA A 123 -4.69 -0.96 15.11
N ALA A 124 -4.09 -1.48 14.02
CA ALA A 124 -3.29 -2.71 14.05
C ALA A 124 -2.06 -2.56 14.94
N LEU A 125 -1.32 -1.46 14.79
CA LEU A 125 -0.14 -1.16 15.60
C LEU A 125 -0.50 -0.95 17.08
N CYS A 126 -1.64 -0.30 17.35
CA CYS A 126 -2.11 -0.13 18.72
C CYS A 126 -2.36 -1.47 19.43
N LEU A 127 -2.94 -2.45 18.71
CA LEU A 127 -3.09 -3.82 19.23
C LEU A 127 -1.73 -4.55 19.35
N ALA A 128 -0.74 -4.18 18.55
CA ALA A 128 0.57 -4.82 18.55
C ALA A 128 1.49 -4.29 19.68
N VAL A 129 1.57 -2.99 19.88
CA VAL A 129 2.59 -2.34 20.73
C VAL A 129 2.03 -1.25 21.67
N GLY A 130 0.74 -0.91 21.59
CA GLY A 130 0.10 0.08 22.46
C GLY A 130 -0.10 1.44 21.79
N PHE A 131 -0.74 2.36 22.52
CA PHE A 131 -1.30 3.62 22.00
C PHE A 131 -0.24 4.57 21.41
N TRP A 132 0.74 4.98 22.22
CA TRP A 132 1.72 6.00 21.81
C TRP A 132 2.66 5.54 20.70
N PRO A 133 3.25 4.33 20.77
CA PRO A 133 4.06 3.82 19.69
C PRO A 133 3.28 3.73 18.37
N ALA A 134 2.02 3.27 18.43
CA ALA A 134 1.16 3.19 17.25
C ALA A 134 0.87 4.56 16.66
N LEU A 135 0.46 5.52 17.48
CA LEU A 135 0.13 6.87 17.03
C LEU A 135 1.34 7.53 16.37
N ILE A 136 2.48 7.60 17.05
CA ILE A 136 3.70 8.25 16.54
C ILE A 136 4.13 7.63 15.21
N SER A 137 4.19 6.29 15.15
CA SER A 137 4.67 5.60 13.94
C SER A 137 3.70 5.69 12.77
N THR A 138 2.38 5.68 13.03
CA THR A 138 1.38 5.89 11.97
C THR A 138 1.44 7.32 11.45
N LEU A 139 1.62 8.32 12.33
CA LEU A 139 1.78 9.72 11.92
C LEU A 139 3.04 9.89 11.06
N LEU A 140 4.17 9.27 11.44
CA LEU A 140 5.39 9.29 10.64
C LEU A 140 5.19 8.62 9.27
N ALA A 141 4.52 7.47 9.23
CA ALA A 141 4.24 6.77 7.98
C ALA A 141 3.36 7.61 7.05
N GLY A 142 2.25 8.14 7.56
CA GLY A 142 1.31 8.91 6.74
C GLY A 142 1.85 10.26 6.27
N THR A 143 2.89 10.81 6.92
CA THR A 143 3.57 12.05 6.49
C THR A 143 4.81 11.79 5.61
N CYS A 144 5.18 10.52 5.34
CA CYS A 144 6.26 10.23 4.42
C CYS A 144 5.84 10.38 2.95
N THR A 145 6.75 10.81 2.08
CA THR A 145 6.45 11.09 0.66
C THR A 145 5.92 9.87 -0.08
N ALA A 146 6.53 8.70 0.09
CA ALA A 146 6.17 7.47 -0.61
C ALA A 146 4.73 7.02 -0.33
N ILE A 147 4.18 7.30 0.86
CA ILE A 147 2.79 7.05 1.20
C ILE A 147 1.90 8.22 0.78
N TRP A 148 2.23 9.46 1.19
CA TRP A 148 1.39 10.63 0.96
C TRP A 148 1.06 10.85 -0.53
N ARG A 149 2.06 10.74 -1.40
CA ARG A 149 1.88 10.90 -2.85
C ARG A 149 0.84 9.95 -3.45
N GLN A 150 0.59 8.80 -2.84
CA GLN A 150 -0.42 7.84 -3.31
C GLN A 150 -1.86 8.28 -2.99
N GLY A 151 -2.07 9.15 -2.01
CA GLY A 151 -3.39 9.62 -1.61
C GLY A 151 -3.84 10.94 -2.26
N VAL A 152 -3.03 11.53 -3.15
CA VAL A 152 -3.32 12.86 -3.72
C VAL A 152 -3.61 12.82 -5.22
N VAL A 153 -3.54 11.65 -5.83
CA VAL A 153 -3.83 11.39 -7.25
C VAL A 153 -4.66 10.12 -7.39
N GLY A 154 -5.43 10.01 -8.46
CA GLY A 154 -6.25 8.83 -8.78
C GLY A 154 -5.39 7.68 -9.29
N GLU A 155 -4.77 6.94 -8.37
CA GLU A 155 -3.84 5.84 -8.62
C GLU A 155 -4.22 4.60 -7.80
N VAL A 156 -3.81 3.44 -8.27
CA VAL A 156 -4.17 2.14 -7.66
C VAL A 156 -3.54 1.88 -6.29
N PHE A 157 -2.50 2.62 -5.91
CA PHE A 157 -1.73 2.33 -4.70
C PHE A 157 -2.45 2.70 -3.40
N ALA A 158 -3.33 3.71 -3.40
CA ALA A 158 -4.11 4.08 -2.23
C ALA A 158 -5.03 2.93 -1.78
N LEU A 159 -5.80 2.37 -2.71
CA LEU A 159 -6.67 1.22 -2.45
C LEU A 159 -5.86 -0.04 -2.07
N HIS A 160 -4.69 -0.25 -2.71
CA HIS A 160 -3.79 -1.34 -2.32
C HIS A 160 -3.37 -1.24 -0.85
N LEU A 161 -2.92 -0.06 -0.42
CA LEU A 161 -2.52 0.18 0.97
C LEU A 161 -3.69 0.06 1.94
N PHE A 162 -4.89 0.50 1.54
CA PHE A 162 -6.10 0.31 2.33
C PHE A 162 -6.39 -1.17 2.58
N ILE A 163 -6.34 -2.00 1.54
CA ILE A 163 -6.55 -3.44 1.68
C ILE A 163 -5.45 -4.08 2.53
N LEU A 164 -4.18 -3.74 2.29
CA LEU A 164 -3.03 -4.26 3.05
C LEU A 164 -3.14 -3.92 4.55
N CYS A 165 -3.42 -2.67 4.88
CA CYS A 165 -3.57 -2.24 6.27
C CYS A 165 -4.80 -2.86 6.94
N THR A 166 -5.90 -3.07 6.20
CA THR A 166 -7.07 -3.80 6.68
C THR A 166 -6.73 -5.26 6.98
N LEU A 167 -5.96 -5.93 6.12
CA LEU A 167 -5.48 -7.30 6.36
C LEU A 167 -4.57 -7.37 7.60
N LEU A 168 -3.71 -6.39 7.83
CA LEU A 168 -2.89 -6.29 9.04
C LEU A 168 -3.75 -6.15 10.29
N TRP A 169 -4.75 -5.29 10.25
CA TRP A 169 -5.70 -5.13 11.36
C TRP A 169 -6.49 -6.40 11.64
N LEU A 170 -6.98 -7.09 10.59
CA LEU A 170 -7.65 -8.38 10.73
C LEU A 170 -6.71 -9.45 11.31
N ALA A 171 -5.43 -9.47 10.93
CA ALA A 171 -4.45 -10.38 11.52
C ALA A 171 -4.27 -10.14 13.03
N MET A 172 -4.22 -8.87 13.48
CA MET A 172 -4.16 -8.53 14.90
C MET A 172 -5.46 -8.91 15.63
N LEU A 173 -6.62 -8.68 15.02
CA LEU A 173 -7.90 -9.12 15.58
C LEU A 173 -8.00 -10.64 15.67
N TRP A 174 -7.58 -11.36 14.63
CA TRP A 174 -7.56 -12.83 14.61
C TRP A 174 -6.68 -13.41 15.71
N GLU A 175 -5.54 -12.79 15.97
CA GLU A 175 -4.67 -13.20 17.06
C GLU A 175 -5.33 -13.12 18.44
N CYS A 176 -6.13 -12.08 18.66
CA CYS A 176 -6.80 -11.81 19.94
C CYS A 176 -8.20 -12.45 20.05
N ALA A 177 -8.71 -13.07 18.99
CA ALA A 177 -10.08 -13.59 18.94
C ALA A 177 -10.19 -15.01 19.48
N GLU A 178 -11.41 -15.37 19.92
CA GLU A 178 -11.83 -16.74 20.20
C GLU A 178 -12.10 -17.53 18.90
N ASP A 179 -12.19 -18.84 18.98
CA ASP A 179 -12.24 -19.72 17.80
C ASP A 179 -13.42 -19.45 16.85
N ALA A 180 -14.60 -19.14 17.38
CA ALA A 180 -15.77 -18.78 16.53
C ALA A 180 -15.50 -17.50 15.74
N ARG A 181 -15.04 -16.46 16.42
CA ARG A 181 -14.71 -15.16 15.82
C ARG A 181 -13.53 -15.23 14.83
N ARG A 182 -12.56 -16.13 15.08
CA ARG A 182 -11.45 -16.36 14.13
C ARG A 182 -11.93 -16.84 12.78
N ARG A 183 -12.97 -17.71 12.75
CA ARG A 183 -13.55 -18.19 11.47
C ARG A 183 -14.18 -17.04 10.69
N GLU A 184 -14.97 -16.19 11.35
CA GLU A 184 -15.56 -15.01 10.72
C GLU A 184 -14.47 -14.11 10.12
N ILE A 185 -13.41 -13.83 10.89
CA ILE A 185 -12.27 -13.01 10.42
C ILE A 185 -11.60 -13.67 9.21
N LEU A 186 -11.42 -14.99 9.20
CA LEU A 186 -10.84 -15.69 8.05
C LEU A 186 -11.73 -15.60 6.80
N LEU A 187 -13.04 -15.69 6.93
CA LEU A 187 -13.96 -15.51 5.79
C LEU A 187 -13.86 -14.10 5.22
N VAL A 188 -13.86 -13.07 6.08
CA VAL A 188 -13.66 -11.68 5.66
C VAL A 188 -12.29 -11.50 5.01
N THR A 189 -11.24 -12.12 5.58
CA THR A 189 -9.88 -12.07 5.00
C THR A 189 -9.84 -12.70 3.62
N CYS A 190 -10.51 -13.85 3.40
CA CYS A 190 -10.57 -14.47 2.07
C CYS A 190 -11.33 -13.61 1.06
N PHE A 191 -12.43 -12.99 1.45
CA PHE A 191 -13.14 -12.03 0.60
C PHE A 191 -12.25 -10.86 0.21
N LEU A 192 -11.58 -10.25 1.18
CA LEU A 192 -10.66 -9.12 0.94
C LEU A 192 -9.45 -9.52 0.09
N LEU A 193 -8.95 -10.75 0.21
CA LEU A 193 -7.90 -11.27 -0.68
C LEU A 193 -8.40 -11.41 -2.12
N GLY A 194 -9.65 -11.83 -2.31
CA GLY A 194 -10.29 -11.81 -3.63
C GLY A 194 -10.40 -10.39 -4.19
N CYS A 195 -10.86 -9.44 -3.39
CA CYS A 195 -10.89 -8.01 -3.75
C CYS A 195 -9.49 -7.47 -4.08
N ALA A 196 -8.48 -7.85 -3.30
CA ALA A 196 -7.10 -7.46 -3.53
C ALA A 196 -6.56 -7.99 -4.87
N LEU A 197 -6.87 -9.24 -5.22
CA LEU A 197 -6.52 -9.82 -6.52
C LEU A 197 -7.31 -9.20 -7.67
N ALA A 198 -8.57 -8.77 -7.42
CA ALA A 198 -9.37 -8.02 -8.39
C ALA A 198 -8.96 -6.53 -8.46
N HIS A 199 -7.96 -6.13 -7.71
CA HIS A 199 -7.39 -4.79 -7.72
C HIS A 199 -5.94 -4.82 -8.23
N GLN A 200 -5.00 -5.36 -7.44
CA GLN A 200 -3.59 -5.34 -7.78
C GLN A 200 -2.87 -6.60 -7.28
N HIS A 201 -2.26 -7.36 -8.20
CA HIS A 201 -1.62 -8.65 -7.89
C HIS A 201 -0.42 -8.56 -6.94
N ILE A 202 0.17 -7.37 -6.80
CA ILE A 202 1.30 -7.13 -5.89
C ILE A 202 0.96 -7.47 -4.43
N ILE A 203 -0.33 -7.60 -4.08
CA ILE A 203 -0.74 -8.07 -2.77
C ILE A 203 -0.19 -9.47 -2.45
N ALA A 204 0.10 -10.29 -3.45
CA ALA A 204 0.70 -11.61 -3.28
C ALA A 204 2.08 -11.56 -2.62
N VAL A 205 2.80 -10.43 -2.73
CA VAL A 205 4.08 -10.19 -2.06
C VAL A 205 3.96 -10.20 -0.54
N ALA A 206 2.78 -9.87 0.00
CA ALA A 206 2.50 -9.96 1.44
C ALA A 206 2.32 -11.41 1.94
N ALA A 207 1.98 -12.36 1.06
CA ALA A 207 1.59 -13.71 1.45
C ALA A 207 2.62 -14.43 2.34
N PRO A 208 3.95 -14.40 2.08
CA PRO A 208 4.92 -15.05 2.96
C PRO A 208 4.89 -14.49 4.39
N SER A 209 4.71 -13.18 4.56
CA SER A 209 4.67 -12.52 5.86
C SER A 209 3.46 -12.97 6.69
N PHE A 210 2.28 -13.01 6.08
CA PHE A 210 1.06 -13.49 6.73
C PHE A 210 1.09 -15.00 6.97
N LEU A 211 1.69 -15.78 6.06
CA LEU A 211 1.86 -17.22 6.23
C LEU A 211 2.75 -17.54 7.44
N VAL A 212 3.92 -16.90 7.53
CA VAL A 212 4.83 -17.05 8.68
C VAL A 212 4.13 -16.65 9.98
N PHE A 213 3.41 -15.53 9.99
CA PHE A 213 2.64 -15.10 11.15
C PHE A 213 1.58 -16.13 11.56
N GLY A 214 0.80 -16.64 10.61
CA GLY A 214 -0.24 -17.64 10.86
C GLY A 214 0.33 -18.98 11.35
N LEU A 215 1.41 -19.45 10.73
CA LEU A 215 2.09 -20.71 11.12
C LEU A 215 2.69 -20.61 12.52
N TRP A 216 3.26 -19.48 12.88
CA TRP A 216 3.83 -19.27 14.22
C TRP A 216 2.78 -19.31 15.34
N ARG A 217 1.52 -19.02 15.00
CA ARG A 217 0.38 -19.06 15.93
C ARG A 217 -0.32 -20.43 15.95
N LYS A 218 0.23 -21.45 15.30
CA LYS A 218 -0.31 -22.80 15.13
C LYS A 218 -0.34 -23.60 16.43
N GLY A 219 -0.94 -23.17 17.46
CA GLY A 219 -1.15 -23.89 18.73
C GLY A 219 -2.51 -23.56 19.36
N ARG A 220 -3.30 -22.74 18.72
CA ARG A 220 -4.59 -22.29 19.20
C ARG A 220 -5.71 -22.80 18.32
N GLY A 221 -6.20 -24.03 18.60
CA GLY A 221 -7.38 -24.62 17.95
C GLY A 221 -7.22 -24.90 16.45
N ARG A 222 -7.86 -25.95 15.95
CA ARG A 222 -7.97 -26.21 14.50
C ARG A 222 -9.14 -25.40 13.94
N PRO A 223 -8.91 -24.34 13.11
CA PRO A 223 -10.03 -23.63 12.46
C PRO A 223 -10.67 -24.44 11.31
N TRP A 224 -10.18 -25.69 11.10
CA TRP A 224 -10.54 -26.54 9.98
C TRP A 224 -11.82 -27.34 10.30
N GLY A 225 -12.88 -27.01 9.64
CA GLY A 225 -14.18 -27.67 9.67
C GLY A 225 -14.95 -27.30 8.41
N PHE A 226 -16.27 -27.47 8.41
CA PHE A 226 -17.17 -27.13 7.29
C PHE A 226 -16.96 -25.70 6.75
N SER A 227 -16.55 -24.74 7.60
CA SER A 227 -16.20 -23.38 7.21
C SER A 227 -15.01 -23.29 6.23
N SER A 228 -14.14 -24.30 6.17
CA SER A 228 -13.01 -24.31 5.21
C SER A 228 -13.49 -24.41 3.77
N LEU A 229 -14.63 -25.02 3.52
CA LEU A 229 -15.27 -25.10 2.19
C LEU A 229 -15.80 -23.73 1.74
N CYS A 230 -16.09 -22.83 2.68
CA CYS A 230 -16.56 -21.47 2.37
C CYS A 230 -15.40 -20.53 1.94
N LEU A 231 -14.14 -20.82 2.28
CA LEU A 231 -13.01 -19.96 1.97
C LEU A 231 -12.86 -19.67 0.45
N PRO A 232 -12.90 -20.68 -0.44
CA PRO A 232 -12.85 -20.45 -1.89
C PRO A 232 -14.04 -19.63 -2.40
N ILE A 233 -15.24 -19.81 -1.80
CA ILE A 233 -16.46 -19.07 -2.18
C ILE A 233 -16.27 -17.58 -1.88
N PHE A 234 -15.80 -17.25 -0.68
CA PHE A 234 -15.55 -15.86 -0.29
C PHE A 234 -14.42 -15.22 -1.12
N LEU A 235 -13.35 -15.97 -1.42
CA LEU A 235 -12.30 -15.52 -2.33
C LEU A 235 -12.88 -15.25 -3.74
N GLY A 236 -13.68 -16.17 -4.27
CA GLY A 236 -14.34 -16.02 -5.56
C GLY A 236 -15.31 -14.83 -5.61
N ALA A 237 -16.05 -14.59 -4.53
CA ALA A 237 -16.92 -13.42 -4.41
C ALA A 237 -16.13 -12.10 -4.50
N GLY A 238 -14.93 -12.03 -3.93
CA GLY A 238 -14.05 -10.88 -4.06
C GLY A 238 -13.52 -10.65 -5.48
N LEU A 239 -13.54 -11.68 -6.36
CA LEU A 239 -13.13 -11.56 -7.77
C LEU A 239 -14.26 -11.12 -8.71
N LEU A 240 -15.48 -10.97 -8.22
CA LEU A 240 -16.64 -10.55 -9.04
C LEU A 240 -16.43 -9.24 -9.84
N PRO A 241 -15.63 -8.25 -9.41
CA PRO A 241 -15.34 -7.08 -10.23
C PRO A 241 -14.79 -7.42 -11.63
N TYR A 242 -14.12 -8.55 -11.81
CA TYR A 242 -13.68 -9.00 -13.16
C TYR A 242 -14.86 -9.40 -14.06
N ALA A 243 -15.94 -9.93 -13.49
CA ALA A 243 -17.16 -10.21 -14.27
C ALA A 243 -17.81 -8.92 -14.77
N LEU A 244 -17.84 -7.87 -13.91
CA LEU A 244 -18.30 -6.54 -14.32
C LEU A 244 -17.41 -5.97 -15.43
N GLN A 245 -16.10 -6.06 -15.29
CA GLN A 245 -15.16 -5.56 -16.31
C GLN A 245 -15.32 -6.27 -17.65
N MET A 246 -15.52 -7.61 -17.63
CA MET A 246 -15.81 -8.38 -18.84
C MET A 246 -17.10 -7.92 -19.52
N TYR A 247 -18.15 -7.63 -18.75
CA TYR A 247 -19.38 -7.07 -19.25
C TYR A 247 -19.17 -5.70 -19.89
N LEU A 248 -18.44 -4.79 -19.22
CA LEU A 248 -18.13 -3.46 -19.74
C LEU A 248 -17.30 -3.55 -21.05
N ALA A 249 -16.32 -4.45 -21.12
CA ALA A 249 -15.53 -4.68 -22.33
C ALA A 249 -16.40 -5.10 -23.54
N GLN A 250 -17.49 -5.83 -23.31
CA GLN A 250 -18.46 -6.22 -24.35
C GLN A 250 -19.23 -5.01 -24.91
N GLN A 251 -19.39 -3.95 -24.13
CA GLN A 251 -20.03 -2.70 -24.58
C GLN A 251 -19.12 -1.87 -25.50
N LYS A 252 -17.85 -2.28 -25.70
CA LYS A 252 -16.85 -1.65 -26.56
C LYS A 252 -16.63 -0.17 -26.21
N PRO A 253 -16.29 0.15 -24.96
CA PRO A 253 -15.97 1.54 -24.58
C PRO A 253 -14.76 2.04 -25.37
N ASP A 254 -14.60 3.37 -25.50
CA ASP A 254 -13.49 3.99 -26.22
C ASP A 254 -12.11 3.60 -25.65
N LEU A 255 -12.00 3.49 -24.33
CA LEU A 255 -10.85 2.91 -23.65
C LEU A 255 -11.15 1.45 -23.30
N ASN A 256 -10.60 0.53 -24.06
CA ASN A 256 -10.85 -0.91 -23.91
C ASN A 256 -9.56 -1.71 -24.15
N TRP A 257 -8.64 -1.63 -23.18
CA TRP A 257 -7.35 -2.29 -23.27
C TRP A 257 -7.50 -3.80 -23.39
N GLU A 258 -6.86 -4.37 -24.43
CA GLU A 258 -6.85 -5.82 -24.76
C GLU A 258 -8.25 -6.44 -24.96
N ASN A 259 -9.31 -5.64 -24.86
CA ASN A 259 -10.70 -6.07 -25.05
C ASN A 259 -11.03 -7.40 -24.33
N PRO A 260 -11.02 -7.45 -23.00
CA PRO A 260 -11.27 -8.68 -22.22
C PRO A 260 -12.76 -9.08 -22.19
N SER A 261 -13.40 -9.12 -23.37
CA SER A 261 -14.84 -9.33 -23.55
C SER A 261 -15.30 -10.79 -23.43
N ASN A 262 -14.38 -11.74 -23.24
CA ASN A 262 -14.68 -13.13 -22.98
C ASN A 262 -13.71 -13.71 -21.94
N PHE A 263 -14.03 -14.87 -21.39
CA PHE A 263 -13.26 -15.49 -20.31
C PHE A 263 -11.78 -15.71 -20.67
N ALA A 264 -11.46 -16.18 -21.87
CA ALA A 264 -10.08 -16.44 -22.26
C ALA A 264 -9.25 -15.15 -22.35
N ARG A 265 -9.82 -14.06 -22.90
CA ARG A 265 -9.18 -12.75 -22.94
C ARG A 265 -9.09 -12.14 -21.54
N MET A 266 -10.14 -12.29 -20.71
CA MET A 266 -10.11 -11.84 -19.32
C MET A 266 -9.01 -12.53 -18.53
N VAL A 267 -8.82 -13.85 -18.67
CA VAL A 267 -7.70 -14.56 -18.04
C VAL A 267 -6.35 -14.04 -18.57
N GLY A 268 -6.23 -13.73 -19.86
CA GLY A 268 -5.02 -13.13 -20.44
C GLY A 268 -4.72 -11.75 -19.84
N HIS A 269 -5.74 -10.93 -19.71
CA HIS A 269 -5.69 -9.59 -19.11
C HIS A 269 -5.33 -9.67 -17.62
N PHE A 270 -6.02 -10.52 -16.85
CA PHE A 270 -5.69 -10.82 -15.45
C PHE A 270 -4.22 -11.25 -15.30
N LEU A 271 -3.73 -12.16 -16.13
CA LEU A 271 -2.35 -12.64 -16.07
C LEU A 271 -1.32 -11.67 -16.67
N ARG A 272 -1.73 -10.48 -17.12
CA ARG A 272 -0.84 -9.47 -17.74
C ARG A 272 0.00 -10.03 -18.89
N LYS A 273 -0.60 -10.82 -19.78
CA LYS A 273 0.15 -11.51 -20.85
C LYS A 273 0.88 -10.55 -21.78
N SER A 274 0.35 -9.37 -22.06
CA SER A 274 0.96 -8.32 -22.88
C SER A 274 2.24 -7.72 -22.29
N TYR A 275 2.33 -7.65 -20.95
CA TYR A 275 3.49 -7.16 -20.22
C TYR A 275 4.48 -8.27 -19.82
N GLY A 276 4.08 -9.55 -19.96
CA GLY A 276 4.78 -10.69 -19.39
C GLY A 276 4.31 -11.02 -17.96
N THR A 277 3.76 -12.22 -17.78
CA THR A 277 3.25 -12.69 -16.49
C THR A 277 4.37 -12.70 -15.44
N GLY A 278 4.17 -11.97 -14.33
CA GLY A 278 5.15 -11.90 -13.23
C GLY A 278 6.34 -10.97 -13.46
N VAL A 279 6.32 -10.15 -14.51
CA VAL A 279 7.38 -9.17 -14.84
C VAL A 279 6.79 -7.76 -14.78
N LEU A 280 7.54 -6.81 -14.22
CA LEU A 280 7.13 -5.39 -14.20
C LEU A 280 7.35 -4.72 -15.56
N ASN A 281 8.43 -5.05 -16.25
CA ASN A 281 8.81 -4.47 -17.53
C ASN A 281 9.02 -5.56 -18.57
N ALA A 282 8.23 -5.53 -19.66
CA ALA A 282 8.31 -6.50 -20.74
C ALA A 282 9.66 -6.46 -21.50
N ALA A 283 10.30 -5.29 -21.57
CA ALA A 283 11.60 -5.13 -22.21
C ALA A 283 12.74 -5.75 -21.37
N ALA A 284 12.51 -6.00 -20.09
CA ALA A 284 13.50 -6.50 -19.14
C ALA A 284 13.38 -8.03 -18.90
N LEU A 285 13.16 -8.80 -19.95
CA LEU A 285 12.98 -10.26 -19.87
C LEU A 285 14.23 -11.03 -19.38
N LYS A 286 15.38 -10.38 -19.29
CA LYS A 286 16.60 -10.99 -18.73
C LYS A 286 16.88 -10.39 -17.36
N PHE A 287 16.84 -11.23 -16.31
CA PHE A 287 17.27 -10.84 -14.98
C PHE A 287 18.76 -10.47 -15.05
N ASP A 288 19.06 -9.21 -14.71
CA ASP A 288 20.42 -8.72 -14.51
C ASP A 288 20.66 -8.52 -13.02
N SER A 289 21.58 -9.30 -12.44
CA SER A 289 21.92 -9.20 -11.02
C SER A 289 22.43 -7.82 -10.62
N ARG A 290 23.17 -7.14 -11.52
CA ARG A 290 23.67 -5.77 -11.28
C ARG A 290 22.54 -4.75 -11.20
N ALA A 291 21.52 -4.89 -12.06
CA ALA A 291 20.32 -4.06 -11.99
C ALA A 291 19.56 -4.31 -10.68
N GLY A 292 19.48 -5.57 -10.24
CA GLY A 292 18.89 -5.94 -8.96
C GLY A 292 19.60 -5.30 -7.77
N GLU A 293 20.93 -5.34 -7.72
CA GLU A 293 21.75 -4.69 -6.68
C GLU A 293 21.54 -3.18 -6.67
N ALA A 294 21.52 -2.54 -7.84
CA ALA A 294 21.29 -1.11 -7.98
C ALA A 294 19.87 -0.72 -7.50
N GLN A 295 18.86 -1.54 -7.78
CA GLN A 295 17.48 -1.33 -7.30
C GLN A 295 17.39 -1.47 -5.77
N VAL A 296 18.07 -2.43 -5.17
CA VAL A 296 18.15 -2.55 -3.71
C VAL A 296 18.80 -1.31 -3.09
N THR A 297 19.87 -0.80 -3.71
CA THR A 297 20.51 0.45 -3.26
C THR A 297 19.55 1.64 -3.37
N THR A 298 18.84 1.76 -4.49
CA THR A 298 17.80 2.79 -4.71
C THR A 298 16.70 2.71 -3.66
N TYR A 299 16.26 1.50 -3.29
CA TYR A 299 15.30 1.30 -2.21
C TYR A 299 15.80 1.88 -0.88
N PHE A 300 17.02 1.56 -0.47
CA PHE A 300 17.56 2.09 0.79
C PHE A 300 17.74 3.61 0.77
N ILE A 301 18.14 4.17 -0.38
CA ILE A 301 18.19 5.63 -0.56
C ILE A 301 16.78 6.23 -0.44
N SER A 302 15.78 5.64 -1.06
CA SER A 302 14.38 6.05 -0.96
C SER A 302 13.86 5.95 0.48
N LEU A 303 14.19 4.85 1.19
CA LEU A 303 13.84 4.67 2.59
C LEU A 303 14.41 5.81 3.46
N LEU A 304 15.69 6.15 3.28
CA LEU A 304 16.34 7.26 4.02
C LEU A 304 15.72 8.62 3.67
N ARG A 305 15.41 8.86 2.40
CA ARG A 305 14.76 10.11 1.95
C ARG A 305 13.33 10.24 2.46
N THR A 306 12.61 9.13 2.51
CA THR A 306 11.20 9.06 2.89
C THR A 306 10.98 9.33 4.37
N TYR A 307 11.82 8.75 5.22
CA TYR A 307 11.80 8.98 6.67
C TYR A 307 12.79 10.07 7.11
N TYR A 308 13.00 11.05 6.25
CA TYR A 308 13.75 12.24 6.64
C TYR A 308 13.05 12.92 7.83
N PRO A 309 13.68 13.02 8.99
CA PRO A 309 15.08 13.12 9.32
C PRO A 309 15.63 11.92 10.12
N PHE A 310 16.95 11.91 10.32
CA PHE A 310 17.80 10.99 11.08
C PHE A 310 17.17 10.25 12.30
N PRO A 311 16.27 10.83 13.13
CA PRO A 311 15.64 10.12 14.25
C PRO A 311 14.87 8.87 13.86
N ALA A 312 14.28 8.80 12.66
CA ALA A 312 13.56 7.60 12.23
C ALA A 312 14.50 6.41 12.01
N VAL A 313 15.71 6.66 11.51
CA VAL A 313 16.75 5.63 11.39
C VAL A 313 17.14 5.09 12.77
N VAL A 314 17.28 5.97 13.77
CA VAL A 314 17.56 5.56 15.15
C VAL A 314 16.44 4.66 15.68
N LEU A 315 15.17 4.99 15.44
CA LEU A 315 14.04 4.16 15.85
C LEU A 315 14.04 2.79 15.17
N LEU A 316 14.44 2.71 13.89
CA LEU A 316 14.61 1.42 13.20
C LEU A 316 15.73 0.58 13.82
N LEU A 317 16.85 1.20 14.18
CA LEU A 317 17.96 0.52 14.88
C LEU A 317 17.52 0.03 16.28
N LEU A 318 16.77 0.83 17.03
CA LEU A 318 16.21 0.42 18.32
C LEU A 318 15.20 -0.74 18.16
N ALA A 319 14.46 -0.79 17.05
CA ALA A 319 13.60 -1.91 16.73
C ALA A 319 14.42 -3.20 16.55
N LEU A 320 15.58 -3.14 15.92
CA LEU A 320 16.48 -4.28 15.78
C LEU A 320 17.02 -4.76 17.14
N ASP A 321 17.35 -3.84 18.05
CA ASP A 321 17.76 -4.23 19.42
C ASP A 321 16.62 -4.92 20.17
N SER A 322 15.36 -4.48 19.96
CA SER A 322 14.19 -5.11 20.58
C SER A 322 14.03 -6.59 20.21
N VAL A 323 14.54 -7.01 19.03
CA VAL A 323 14.54 -8.42 18.59
C VAL A 323 15.46 -9.28 19.43
N GLY A 324 16.65 -8.76 19.77
CA GLY A 324 17.59 -9.44 20.65
C GLY A 324 16.99 -9.77 22.02
N GLN A 325 16.10 -8.91 22.50
CA GLN A 325 15.42 -9.08 23.79
C GLN A 325 14.15 -9.95 23.71
N ARG A 326 13.49 -10.00 22.52
CA ARG A 326 12.21 -10.70 22.32
C ARG A 326 12.14 -11.43 20.97
N PRO A 327 13.03 -12.37 20.67
CA PRO A 327 13.15 -12.98 19.32
C PRO A 327 11.92 -13.75 18.86
N ARG A 328 10.89 -13.90 19.72
CA ARG A 328 9.70 -14.72 19.45
C ARG A 328 8.40 -13.91 19.29
N GLN A 329 8.47 -12.63 18.93
CA GLN A 329 7.25 -11.87 18.66
C GLN A 329 6.83 -12.03 17.18
N PRO A 330 5.82 -12.86 16.86
CA PRO A 330 5.36 -13.05 15.50
C PRO A 330 4.88 -11.74 14.86
N ARG A 331 4.39 -10.80 15.68
CA ARG A 331 3.99 -9.46 15.23
C ARG A 331 5.16 -8.67 14.67
N PHE A 332 6.32 -8.68 15.36
CA PHE A 332 7.53 -8.04 14.85
C PHE A 332 7.91 -8.60 13.48
N TRP A 333 7.97 -9.93 13.36
CA TRP A 333 8.36 -10.59 12.13
C TRP A 333 7.35 -10.38 10.99
N LEU A 334 6.05 -10.23 11.29
CA LEU A 334 5.06 -9.86 10.28
C LEU A 334 5.45 -8.55 9.59
N PHE A 335 5.74 -7.50 10.36
CA PHE A 335 6.13 -6.20 9.81
C PHE A 335 7.53 -6.20 9.19
N ALA A 336 8.50 -6.92 9.79
CA ALA A 336 9.85 -7.04 9.25
C ALA A 336 9.86 -7.74 7.88
N LEU A 337 9.11 -8.83 7.75
CA LEU A 337 8.97 -9.55 6.49
C LEU A 337 8.22 -8.73 5.44
N LEU A 338 7.18 -7.98 5.82
CA LEU A 338 6.52 -7.06 4.90
C LEU A 338 7.48 -6.01 4.38
N ALA A 339 8.27 -5.37 5.27
CA ALA A 339 9.28 -4.41 4.84
C ALA A 339 10.30 -5.05 3.90
N GLY A 340 10.78 -6.25 4.23
CA GLY A 340 11.77 -6.98 3.42
C GLY A 340 11.24 -7.44 2.06
N PHE A 341 10.04 -8.02 2.03
CA PHE A 341 9.47 -8.54 0.78
C PHE A 341 9.01 -7.43 -0.16
N TYR A 342 8.33 -6.40 0.32
CA TYR A 342 7.92 -5.27 -0.53
C TYR A 342 9.06 -4.29 -0.85
N GLY A 343 10.11 -4.27 -0.05
CA GLY A 343 11.27 -3.41 -0.24
C GLY A 343 12.37 -4.08 -1.06
N PRO A 344 13.46 -4.51 -0.41
CA PRO A 344 14.65 -4.97 -1.13
C PRO A 344 14.40 -6.21 -1.99
N TRP A 345 13.56 -7.17 -1.54
CA TRP A 345 13.28 -8.36 -2.34
C TRP A 345 12.49 -8.03 -3.62
N PHE A 346 11.38 -7.27 -3.50
CA PHE A 346 10.61 -6.87 -4.66
C PHE A 346 11.40 -5.91 -5.57
N GLY A 347 12.16 -4.99 -4.97
CA GLY A 347 13.06 -4.10 -5.70
C GLY A 347 14.08 -4.88 -6.54
N SER A 348 14.69 -5.92 -5.98
CA SER A 348 15.67 -6.75 -6.71
C SER A 348 15.09 -7.45 -7.95
N LEU A 349 13.76 -7.70 -7.97
CA LEU A 349 13.05 -8.31 -9.09
C LEU A 349 12.54 -7.28 -10.10
N GLY A 350 12.55 -5.98 -9.75
CA GLY A 350 11.96 -4.92 -10.55
C GLY A 350 12.62 -4.74 -11.91
N ASN A 351 13.91 -5.04 -12.01
CA ASN A 351 14.73 -4.98 -13.23
C ASN A 351 14.48 -3.69 -14.05
N GLN A 352 14.33 -2.57 -13.36
CA GLN A 352 14.14 -1.25 -13.95
C GLN A 352 15.48 -0.52 -14.03
N PRO A 353 15.67 0.38 -14.98
CA PRO A 353 16.78 1.33 -14.96
C PRO A 353 16.84 2.11 -13.64
N THR A 354 18.01 2.65 -13.28
CA THR A 354 18.24 3.37 -12.02
C THR A 354 18.34 4.89 -12.20
N ASP A 355 17.90 5.39 -13.34
CA ASP A 355 17.77 6.84 -13.55
C ASP A 355 16.65 7.43 -12.67
N GLU A 356 16.63 8.75 -12.58
CA GLU A 356 15.72 9.48 -11.68
C GLU A 356 14.24 9.19 -11.97
N PHE A 357 13.86 9.06 -13.23
CA PHE A 357 12.49 8.75 -13.64
C PHE A 357 12.05 7.37 -13.15
N HIS A 358 12.87 6.33 -13.35
CA HIS A 358 12.57 4.98 -12.89
C HIS A 358 12.68 4.84 -11.36
N ALA A 359 13.53 5.62 -10.71
CA ALA A 359 13.59 5.68 -9.25
C ALA A 359 12.28 6.24 -8.68
N ASP A 360 11.73 7.32 -9.25
CA ASP A 360 10.41 7.89 -8.88
C ASP A 360 9.27 6.90 -9.18
N LEU A 361 9.32 6.22 -10.33
CA LEU A 361 8.40 5.15 -10.68
C LEU A 361 8.39 4.02 -9.64
N MET A 362 9.56 3.60 -9.15
CA MET A 362 9.69 2.51 -8.17
C MET A 362 9.26 2.94 -6.77
N GLU A 363 9.33 4.23 -6.41
CA GLU A 363 8.95 4.73 -5.08
C GLU A 363 7.50 4.37 -4.72
N ARG A 364 6.58 4.43 -5.68
CA ARG A 364 5.18 4.05 -5.46
C ARG A 364 5.00 2.58 -5.04
N PHE A 365 5.82 1.67 -5.58
CA PHE A 365 5.82 0.25 -5.19
C PHE A 365 6.40 0.05 -3.79
N TYR A 366 7.33 0.89 -3.36
CA TYR A 366 7.92 0.83 -2.02
C TYR A 366 6.97 1.32 -0.91
N SER A 367 5.85 1.98 -1.26
CA SER A 367 4.85 2.45 -0.29
C SER A 367 4.36 1.33 0.66
N SER A 368 4.19 0.10 0.14
CA SER A 368 3.83 -1.08 0.95
C SER A 368 4.94 -1.51 1.90
N SER A 369 6.21 -1.37 1.51
CA SER A 369 7.35 -1.59 2.40
C SER A 369 7.38 -0.58 3.55
N MET A 370 6.96 0.68 3.28
CA MET A 370 6.87 1.72 4.31
C MET A 370 5.83 1.39 5.39
N VAL A 371 4.76 0.65 5.04
CA VAL A 371 3.81 0.11 6.03
C VAL A 371 4.51 -0.91 6.96
N GLY A 372 5.34 -1.79 6.41
CA GLY A 372 6.17 -2.70 7.19
C GLY A 372 7.17 -1.95 8.09
N ALA A 373 7.85 -0.95 7.54
CA ALA A 373 8.79 -0.10 8.27
C ALA A 373 8.11 0.70 9.39
N ALA A 374 6.86 1.16 9.19
CA ALA A 374 6.08 1.80 10.24
C ALA A 374 5.85 0.87 11.44
N GLY A 375 5.62 -0.43 11.18
CA GLY A 375 5.56 -1.43 12.23
C GLY A 375 6.88 -1.54 13.00
N LEU A 376 8.01 -1.60 12.29
CA LEU A 376 9.33 -1.61 12.93
C LEU A 376 9.58 -0.35 13.76
N LEU A 377 9.22 0.83 13.23
CA LEU A 377 9.29 2.09 13.99
C LEU A 377 8.47 2.02 15.28
N ALA A 378 7.27 1.44 15.23
CA ALA A 378 6.41 1.29 16.39
C ALA A 378 7.05 0.41 17.48
N PHE A 379 7.74 -0.67 17.09
CA PHE A 379 8.53 -1.48 18.03
C PHE A 379 9.73 -0.71 18.60
N GLY A 380 10.38 0.14 17.79
CA GLY A 380 11.47 1.01 18.26
C GLY A 380 10.99 2.06 19.26
N VAL A 381 9.85 2.68 19.02
CA VAL A 381 9.22 3.62 19.98
C VAL A 381 8.79 2.89 21.26
N ASP A 382 8.18 1.70 21.14
CA ASP A 382 7.80 0.88 22.30
C ASP A 382 9.04 0.52 23.15
N TRP A 383 10.13 0.14 22.48
CA TRP A 383 11.39 -0.14 23.15
C TRP A 383 11.89 1.09 23.93
N LEU A 384 11.92 2.26 23.27
CA LEU A 384 12.39 3.52 23.86
C LEU A 384 11.56 3.91 25.08
N LEU A 385 10.23 3.79 25.01
CA LEU A 385 9.32 4.14 26.09
C LEU A 385 9.40 3.19 27.28
N ARG A 386 9.87 1.96 27.09
CA ARG A 386 10.08 0.97 28.17
C ARG A 386 11.42 1.12 28.89
N HIS A 387 12.30 1.99 28.40
CA HIS A 387 13.61 2.25 28.99
C HIS A 387 13.69 3.68 29.53
N PRO A 388 13.05 3.95 30.71
CA PRO A 388 12.92 5.32 31.25
C PRO A 388 14.26 5.97 31.62
N GLN A 389 15.35 5.19 31.69
CA GLN A 389 16.70 5.71 31.83
C GLN A 389 17.15 6.52 30.59
N TRP A 390 16.56 6.23 29.41
CA TRP A 390 16.87 6.95 28.18
C TRP A 390 15.88 8.06 27.88
N VAL A 391 14.57 7.81 28.10
CA VAL A 391 13.51 8.77 27.79
C VAL A 391 12.48 8.79 28.93
N LYS A 392 12.38 9.93 29.60
CA LYS A 392 11.33 10.12 30.60
C LYS A 392 9.96 10.14 29.95
N PRO A 393 8.88 9.63 30.59
CA PRO A 393 7.52 9.67 30.04
C PRO A 393 7.05 11.06 29.59
N ALA A 394 7.55 12.12 30.25
CA ALA A 394 7.28 13.51 29.88
C ALA A 394 7.79 13.90 28.48
N TRP A 395 8.65 13.10 27.84
CA TRP A 395 9.21 13.37 26.51
C TRP A 395 8.39 12.74 25.38
N VAL A 396 7.36 11.94 25.71
CA VAL A 396 6.44 11.38 24.69
C VAL A 396 5.87 12.45 23.77
N PRO A 397 5.40 13.62 24.27
CA PRO A 397 4.95 14.70 23.39
C PRO A 397 6.05 15.24 22.46
N ALA A 398 7.32 15.20 22.86
CA ALA A 398 8.43 15.62 22.02
C ALA A 398 8.61 14.69 20.80
N LEU A 399 8.29 13.39 20.93
CA LEU A 399 8.31 12.47 19.81
C LEU A 399 7.25 12.79 18.75
N LEU A 400 6.16 13.48 19.12
CA LEU A 400 5.15 13.97 18.17
C LEU A 400 5.67 15.12 17.31
N LEU A 401 6.75 15.80 17.71
CA LEU A 401 7.40 16.80 16.85
C LEU A 401 8.01 16.17 15.59
N LEU A 402 8.36 14.88 15.63
CA LEU A 402 8.94 14.19 14.46
C LEU A 402 7.94 14.11 13.29
N PRO A 403 6.72 13.55 13.45
CA PRO A 403 5.75 13.53 12.36
C PRO A 403 5.28 14.93 11.95
N LEU A 404 5.22 15.89 12.86
CA LEU A 404 4.91 17.28 12.53
C LEU A 404 6.00 17.88 11.63
N TYR A 405 7.26 17.69 11.98
CA TYR A 405 8.39 18.13 11.18
C TYR A 405 8.41 17.43 9.80
N THR A 406 8.23 16.11 9.78
CA THR A 406 8.18 15.32 8.54
C THR A 406 7.03 15.81 7.65
N GLY A 407 5.86 16.06 8.22
CA GLY A 407 4.71 16.61 7.51
C GLY A 407 4.98 17.99 6.93
N PHE A 408 5.64 18.86 7.68
CA PHE A 408 6.03 20.19 7.22
C PHE A 408 7.01 20.12 6.04
N VAL A 409 8.10 19.35 6.17
CA VAL A 409 9.14 19.23 5.13
C VAL A 409 8.59 18.57 3.86
N ASN A 410 7.70 17.59 4.00
CA ASN A 410 7.15 16.82 2.88
C ASN A 410 5.90 17.47 2.25
N TRP A 411 5.37 18.56 2.84
CA TRP A 411 4.16 19.21 2.35
C TRP A 411 4.26 19.62 0.87
N GLU A 412 5.28 20.38 0.51
CA GLU A 412 5.45 20.83 -0.87
C GLU A 412 5.82 19.70 -1.82
N ARG A 413 6.56 18.70 -1.34
CA ARG A 413 6.97 17.54 -2.14
C ARG A 413 5.83 16.59 -2.47
N SER A 414 4.81 16.52 -1.60
CA SER A 414 3.69 15.61 -1.72
C SER A 414 2.41 16.28 -2.22
N SER A 415 2.26 17.60 -2.00
CA SER A 415 1.06 18.33 -2.37
C SER A 415 0.94 18.48 -3.88
N GLN A 416 -0.21 18.08 -4.41
CA GLN A 416 -0.58 18.21 -5.83
C GLN A 416 -1.68 19.28 -6.05
N ARG A 417 -2.06 20.03 -5.00
CA ARG A 417 -3.22 20.96 -5.03
C ARG A 417 -3.15 22.07 -6.07
N ASN A 418 -1.95 22.40 -6.54
CA ASN A 418 -1.72 23.43 -7.55
C ASN A 418 -1.20 22.82 -8.87
N GLN A 419 -1.34 21.50 -9.06
CA GLN A 419 -0.77 20.80 -10.19
C GLN A 419 -1.79 20.74 -11.35
N TYR A 420 -1.70 21.72 -12.23
CA TYR A 420 -2.49 21.81 -13.45
C TYR A 420 -1.66 21.50 -14.71
N HIS A 421 -0.33 21.50 -14.56
CA HIS A 421 0.61 21.46 -15.68
C HIS A 421 0.34 20.36 -16.73
N PRO A 422 0.03 19.10 -16.39
CA PRO A 422 -0.20 18.09 -17.42
C PRO A 422 -1.40 18.41 -18.31
N VAL A 423 -2.48 18.90 -17.68
CA VAL A 423 -3.72 19.25 -18.39
C VAL A 423 -3.55 20.54 -19.19
N ASP A 424 -2.93 21.57 -18.60
CA ASP A 424 -2.72 22.86 -19.27
C ASP A 424 -1.82 22.74 -20.49
N LEU A 425 -0.73 21.94 -20.39
CA LEU A 425 0.18 21.67 -21.51
C LEU A 425 -0.56 21.04 -22.67
N LEU A 426 -1.29 19.97 -22.43
CA LEU A 426 -2.03 19.25 -23.49
C LEU A 426 -3.19 20.10 -24.05
N ASN A 427 -3.89 20.85 -23.20
CA ASN A 427 -4.92 21.80 -23.64
C ASN A 427 -4.33 22.87 -24.57
N GLY A 428 -3.18 23.45 -24.23
CA GLY A 428 -2.49 24.43 -25.07
C GLY A 428 -2.11 23.84 -26.44
N LEU A 429 -1.46 22.69 -26.44
CA LEU A 429 -1.09 21.98 -27.67
C LEU A 429 -2.31 21.64 -28.54
N MET A 430 -3.38 21.16 -27.95
CA MET A 430 -4.62 20.84 -28.65
C MET A 430 -5.31 22.09 -29.22
N ALA A 431 -5.24 23.23 -28.53
CA ALA A 431 -5.87 24.49 -28.96
C ALA A 431 -5.14 25.10 -30.16
N GLU A 432 -3.81 25.01 -30.20
CA GLU A 432 -3.00 25.58 -31.28
C GLU A 432 -2.92 24.68 -32.51
N ALA A 433 -3.21 23.40 -32.38
CA ALA A 433 -3.13 22.45 -33.47
C ALA A 433 -4.21 22.68 -34.55
N PRO A 434 -3.89 22.54 -35.84
CA PRO A 434 -4.86 22.68 -36.94
C PRO A 434 -6.07 21.74 -36.82
N PRO A 435 -7.24 22.08 -37.35
CA PRO A 435 -8.37 21.15 -37.44
C PRO A 435 -7.99 19.86 -38.19
N ARG A 436 -8.53 18.72 -37.74
CA ARG A 436 -8.33 17.40 -38.38
C ARG A 436 -6.85 16.96 -38.49
N CYS A 437 -6.00 17.41 -37.54
CA CYS A 437 -4.62 16.94 -37.49
C CYS A 437 -4.51 15.59 -36.75
N LEU A 438 -3.40 14.90 -36.97
CA LEU A 438 -3.05 13.70 -36.22
C LEU A 438 -2.09 14.08 -35.07
N PHE A 439 -2.40 13.62 -33.86
CA PHE A 439 -1.53 13.76 -32.72
C PHE A 439 -0.73 12.46 -32.52
N PHE A 440 0.58 12.55 -32.58
CA PHE A 440 1.48 11.45 -32.19
C PHE A 440 1.96 11.73 -30.76
N ILE A 441 1.38 11.02 -29.82
CA ILE A 441 1.67 11.20 -28.40
C ILE A 441 2.43 9.97 -27.90
N ASN A 442 3.56 10.18 -27.26
CA ASN A 442 4.39 9.12 -26.68
C ASN A 442 4.50 9.30 -25.16
N GLY A 443 4.37 8.19 -24.42
CA GLY A 443 4.42 8.11 -22.97
C GLY A 443 3.05 8.00 -22.32
N ASP A 444 3.00 7.31 -21.18
CA ASP A 444 1.75 6.94 -20.50
C ASP A 444 0.98 8.17 -20.02
N MET A 445 1.66 9.11 -19.36
CA MET A 445 1.01 10.31 -18.83
C MET A 445 0.44 11.20 -19.93
N PRO A 446 1.19 11.63 -20.98
CA PRO A 446 0.62 12.45 -22.04
C PRO A 446 -0.52 11.77 -22.79
N SER A 447 -0.41 10.46 -23.07
CA SER A 447 -1.45 9.69 -23.75
C SER A 447 -2.72 9.59 -22.89
N GLY A 448 -2.57 9.36 -21.58
CA GLY A 448 -3.68 9.34 -20.65
C GLY A 448 -4.37 10.69 -20.53
N VAL A 449 -3.62 11.79 -20.42
CA VAL A 449 -4.18 13.16 -20.35
C VAL A 449 -4.93 13.51 -21.65
N ALA A 450 -4.38 13.17 -22.82
CA ALA A 450 -5.05 13.39 -24.09
C ALA A 450 -6.36 12.60 -24.18
N SER A 451 -6.36 11.36 -23.75
CA SER A 451 -7.56 10.51 -23.68
C SER A 451 -8.60 11.11 -22.74
N TYR A 452 -8.18 11.58 -21.55
CA TYR A 452 -9.05 12.24 -20.59
C TYR A 452 -9.69 13.51 -21.18
N LEU A 453 -8.89 14.39 -21.77
CA LEU A 453 -9.39 15.64 -22.39
C LEU A 453 -10.36 15.36 -23.53
N ARG A 454 -10.08 14.36 -24.35
CA ARG A 454 -10.94 13.98 -25.47
C ARG A 454 -12.26 13.36 -24.99
N LEU A 455 -12.19 12.36 -24.13
CA LEU A 455 -13.35 11.54 -23.78
C LEU A 455 -14.21 12.15 -22.69
N VAL A 456 -13.62 12.90 -21.74
CA VAL A 456 -14.34 13.50 -20.61
C VAL A 456 -14.73 14.95 -20.93
N HIS A 457 -13.86 15.71 -21.56
CA HIS A 457 -14.12 17.13 -21.88
C HIS A 457 -14.52 17.39 -23.33
N GLY A 458 -14.59 16.37 -24.18
CA GLY A 458 -14.96 16.52 -25.59
C GLY A 458 -13.99 17.36 -26.42
N LYS A 459 -12.71 17.46 -25.98
CA LYS A 459 -11.70 18.23 -26.70
C LYS A 459 -11.23 17.49 -27.94
N ARG A 460 -11.12 18.21 -29.06
CA ARG A 460 -10.54 17.70 -30.32
C ARG A 460 -11.13 16.36 -30.77
N THR A 461 -12.46 16.25 -30.76
CA THR A 461 -13.16 15.08 -31.33
C THR A 461 -13.01 14.97 -32.85
N ASP A 462 -12.44 15.99 -33.49
CA ASP A 462 -12.12 16.08 -34.92
C ASP A 462 -10.75 15.53 -35.30
N ALA A 463 -9.93 15.17 -34.31
CA ALA A 463 -8.54 14.74 -34.49
C ALA A 463 -8.34 13.26 -34.20
#